data_6031535489b2711c2527a224f2a92fe1
#
_entry.id   6031535489b2711c2527a224f2a92fe1
#
_cell.length_a   1.000
_cell.length_b   1.000
_cell.length_c   1.000
_cell.angle_alpha   90.00
_cell.angle_beta   90.00
_cell.angle_gamma   90.00
#
_symmetry.space_group_name_H-M   'P 1'
#
loop_
_entity.id
_entity.type
_entity.pdbx_description
1 polymer ?
#
loop_
_entity_poly.entity_id
_entity_poly.type
_entity_poly.pdbx_seq_one_letter_code
_entity_poly.pdbx_strand_id
1 'polypeptide(L)'
;MKIIPSIVTLLFLIAAGTVSSPAQNATTVEPLLVYKALQDKDCRHWVDSVMDKLSFKEKVGQLFIYTIAPVDTKRNLELLREVIDTYKVGGLLFSGGKMQNQVELTNRAQRQAKVPLMITFDGEWGLAMRLRGMPVFPRNMVLGCIRDNKLLYEYGREVARQCRQIGVQVNFAPVADVNINPENPVINTRSFGEDPIQVADKVIAYASGLESGGVLSVCKHFPGHGDTDVDSHKALPVLPFTRERLDSVELYPFKEAIRAGLGGMMVGHLQVPVIEPIGGLPSSLSRNVVYDLLTDELAFKGLIFTDALAMKGVAGNGNVSLQALKAGNDMVLSPRNLKEEIPAVLAAVEKGELSREEIESKCRKVLTYKYVLGLKKKSYVQLSGLEQRINSPQTRDLVRRLNLAAITVLSNKNHILPLHTDKEQKIALLEVGNPGKTDVLAKQLSRYTSLARFCLRANQTEEENQRLRDSLSTYKRIIVAVSEQRLASYQPFFAKFAPQSPAIYLFFTPGK
;
A
#
# COMPACT_ATOMS: atom_id res chain seq x y z
N MET A 1 80.70 19.38 -22.74
CA MET A 1 79.92 18.25 -23.17
C MET A 1 78.67 18.23 -22.29
N LYS A 2 77.56 18.76 -22.78
CA LYS A 2 76.31 18.91 -22.05
C LYS A 2 75.34 17.84 -22.53
N ILE A 3 74.87 17.01 -21.62
CA ILE A 3 73.85 15.97 -21.87
C ILE A 3 72.47 16.56 -21.54
N ILE A 4 71.63 16.60 -22.55
CA ILE A 4 70.24 17.01 -22.43
C ILE A 4 69.40 15.74 -22.11
N PRO A 5 68.55 15.74 -21.07
CA PRO A 5 67.61 14.63 -20.88
C PRO A 5 66.33 14.90 -21.65
N SER A 6 65.94 13.93 -22.46
CA SER A 6 64.66 13.88 -23.18
C SER A 6 63.50 13.73 -22.21
N ILE A 7 62.55 14.66 -22.29
CA ILE A 7 61.28 14.59 -21.61
C ILE A 7 60.35 13.70 -22.43
N VAL A 8 60.03 12.53 -21.93
CA VAL A 8 58.96 11.67 -22.46
C VAL A 8 57.64 12.13 -21.85
N THR A 9 56.84 12.82 -22.64
CA THR A 9 55.48 13.21 -22.28
C THR A 9 54.58 12.01 -22.44
N LEU A 10 54.20 11.40 -21.33
CA LEU A 10 53.21 10.32 -21.29
C LEU A 10 51.80 10.94 -21.33
N LEU A 11 51.15 10.90 -22.50
CA LEU A 11 49.74 11.25 -22.65
C LEU A 11 48.88 10.14 -21.99
N PHE A 12 48.32 10.42 -20.82
CA PHE A 12 47.23 9.67 -20.29
C PHE A 12 45.94 10.01 -21.05
N LEU A 13 45.55 9.15 -21.98
CA LEU A 13 44.18 9.11 -22.49
C LEU A 13 43.28 8.60 -21.36
N ILE A 14 42.64 9.55 -20.67
CA ILE A 14 41.48 9.23 -19.83
C ILE A 14 40.35 8.92 -20.81
N ALA A 15 40.13 7.60 -21.05
CA ALA A 15 38.87 7.14 -21.62
C ALA A 15 37.80 7.38 -20.56
N ALA A 16 37.10 8.52 -20.67
CA ALA A 16 35.86 8.74 -19.97
C ALA A 16 34.85 7.71 -20.51
N GLY A 17 34.91 6.53 -19.95
CA GLY A 17 33.83 5.59 -20.06
C GLY A 17 32.59 6.23 -19.42
N THR A 18 31.71 6.77 -20.26
CA THR A 18 30.37 7.09 -19.88
C THR A 18 29.77 5.77 -19.39
N VAL A 19 29.72 5.57 -18.07
CA VAL A 19 28.83 4.61 -17.47
C VAL A 19 27.44 5.15 -17.79
N SER A 20 26.90 4.72 -18.92
CA SER A 20 25.48 4.84 -19.18
C SER A 20 24.81 4.02 -18.10
N SER A 21 24.30 4.67 -17.06
CA SER A 21 23.21 4.13 -16.26
C SER A 21 22.22 3.51 -17.25
N PRO A 22 21.82 2.26 -17.09
CA PRO A 22 20.74 1.74 -17.88
C PRO A 22 19.57 2.68 -17.63
N ALA A 23 19.25 3.52 -18.62
CA ALA A 23 18.00 4.25 -18.63
C ALA A 23 16.92 3.15 -18.44
N GLN A 24 16.42 3.07 -17.22
CA GLN A 24 15.25 2.26 -16.95
C GLN A 24 14.24 2.70 -17.99
N ASN A 25 13.78 1.77 -18.80
CA ASN A 25 12.62 1.96 -19.65
C ASN A 25 11.46 2.25 -18.70
N ALA A 26 11.35 3.51 -18.28
CA ALA A 26 10.16 4.02 -17.64
C ALA A 26 9.06 3.74 -18.66
N THR A 27 8.25 2.73 -18.37
CA THR A 27 7.00 2.53 -19.07
C THR A 27 6.27 3.84 -18.84
N THR A 28 6.16 4.67 -19.90
CA THR A 28 5.39 5.91 -19.85
C THR A 28 3.96 5.50 -19.59
N VAL A 29 3.59 5.50 -18.32
CA VAL A 29 2.23 5.26 -17.90
C VAL A 29 1.50 6.56 -18.15
N GLU A 30 0.42 6.48 -18.91
CA GLU A 30 -0.53 7.59 -18.90
C GLU A 30 -1.24 7.53 -17.53
N PRO A 31 -0.94 8.45 -16.59
CA PRO A 31 -1.70 8.56 -15.36
C PRO A 31 -3.16 8.83 -15.71
N LEU A 32 -4.07 8.56 -14.77
CA LEU A 32 -5.48 8.96 -14.90
C LEU A 32 -5.49 10.46 -15.19
N LEU A 33 -5.55 10.83 -16.48
CA LEU A 33 -5.29 12.19 -16.95
C LEU A 33 -6.50 13.07 -16.64
N VAL A 34 -6.71 13.34 -15.35
CA VAL A 34 -7.73 14.30 -14.89
C VAL A 34 -7.55 15.65 -15.57
N TYR A 35 -6.32 16.04 -15.89
CA TYR A 35 -6.04 17.25 -16.68
C TYR A 35 -6.62 17.23 -18.09
N LYS A 36 -6.60 16.06 -18.78
CA LYS A 36 -7.29 15.94 -20.08
C LYS A 36 -8.80 16.01 -19.90
N ALA A 37 -9.32 15.42 -18.81
CA ALA A 37 -10.76 15.46 -18.52
C ALA A 37 -11.26 16.89 -18.19
N LEU A 38 -10.43 17.72 -17.54
CA LEU A 38 -10.77 19.14 -17.32
C LEU A 38 -10.87 19.92 -18.62
N GLN A 39 -10.22 19.49 -19.70
CA GLN A 39 -10.33 20.05 -21.04
C GLN A 39 -11.44 19.42 -21.88
N ASP A 40 -11.97 18.26 -21.46
CA ASP A 40 -13.06 17.56 -22.11
C ASP A 40 -14.38 18.32 -21.91
N LYS A 41 -15.01 18.72 -23.02
CA LYS A 41 -16.29 19.43 -22.99
C LYS A 41 -17.42 18.59 -22.36
N ASP A 42 -17.42 17.29 -22.62
CA ASP A 42 -18.45 16.39 -22.07
C ASP A 42 -18.28 16.22 -20.55
N CYS A 43 -17.04 16.18 -20.05
CA CYS A 43 -16.76 16.16 -18.63
C CYS A 43 -17.27 17.44 -17.96
N ARG A 44 -16.89 18.61 -18.49
CA ARG A 44 -17.34 19.90 -17.95
C ARG A 44 -18.87 20.01 -17.94
N HIS A 45 -19.51 19.71 -19.07
CA HIS A 45 -20.97 19.73 -19.17
C HIS A 45 -21.65 18.80 -18.15
N TRP A 46 -21.12 17.58 -17.97
CA TRP A 46 -21.66 16.66 -16.97
C TRP A 46 -21.46 17.19 -15.54
N VAL A 47 -20.27 17.70 -15.21
CA VAL A 47 -19.98 18.27 -13.88
C VAL A 47 -20.91 19.46 -13.61
N ASP A 48 -21.05 20.40 -14.56
CA ASP A 48 -21.95 21.55 -14.41
C ASP A 48 -23.40 21.12 -14.21
N SER A 49 -23.88 20.19 -15.04
CA SER A 49 -25.25 19.66 -14.91
C SER A 49 -25.51 18.98 -13.56
N VAL A 50 -24.50 18.32 -12.96
CA VAL A 50 -24.63 17.74 -11.61
C VAL A 50 -24.59 18.83 -10.55
N MET A 51 -23.65 19.78 -10.64
CA MET A 51 -23.54 20.91 -9.71
C MET A 51 -24.79 21.72 -9.60
N ASP A 52 -25.48 21.99 -10.74
CA ASP A 52 -26.73 22.75 -10.79
C ASP A 52 -27.90 22.02 -10.12
N LYS A 53 -27.89 20.69 -10.12
CA LYS A 53 -28.93 19.85 -9.50
C LYS A 53 -28.70 19.58 -8.00
N LEU A 54 -27.54 19.93 -7.48
CA LEU A 54 -27.21 19.73 -6.08
C LEU A 54 -27.45 21.01 -5.27
N SER A 55 -28.20 20.88 -4.16
CA SER A 55 -28.22 21.92 -3.13
C SER A 55 -26.84 22.08 -2.51
N PHE A 56 -26.59 23.22 -1.85
CA PHE A 56 -25.29 23.42 -1.22
C PHE A 56 -24.98 22.38 -0.16
N LYS A 57 -25.97 21.97 0.64
CA LYS A 57 -25.82 20.85 1.60
C LYS A 57 -25.44 19.54 0.90
N GLU A 58 -26.01 19.24 -0.26
CA GLU A 58 -25.67 18.03 -1.02
C GLU A 58 -24.25 18.13 -1.60
N LYS A 59 -23.79 19.32 -2.01
CA LYS A 59 -22.40 19.56 -2.44
C LYS A 59 -21.41 19.30 -1.30
N VAL A 60 -21.70 19.74 -0.07
CA VAL A 60 -20.93 19.41 1.12
C VAL A 60 -20.90 17.89 1.33
N GLY A 61 -22.03 17.21 1.22
CA GLY A 61 -22.12 15.76 1.36
C GLY A 61 -21.20 15.00 0.39
N GLN A 62 -21.01 15.51 -0.84
CA GLN A 62 -20.12 14.89 -1.83
C GLN A 62 -18.65 14.83 -1.39
N LEU A 63 -18.24 15.59 -0.39
CA LEU A 63 -16.87 15.61 0.15
C LEU A 63 -16.63 14.53 1.22
N PHE A 64 -17.63 13.72 1.55
CA PHE A 64 -17.55 12.71 2.60
C PHE A 64 -17.57 11.29 2.03
N ILE A 65 -16.69 10.44 2.58
CA ILE A 65 -16.67 8.97 2.36
C ILE A 65 -17.01 8.31 3.70
N TYR A 66 -18.13 7.58 3.72
CA TYR A 66 -18.61 6.93 4.93
C TYR A 66 -18.19 5.45 4.96
N THR A 67 -17.69 5.00 6.12
CA THR A 67 -17.32 3.59 6.30
C THR A 67 -18.53 2.78 6.75
N ILE A 68 -18.80 1.66 6.06
CA ILE A 68 -19.92 0.78 6.34
C ILE A 68 -19.49 -0.70 6.30
N ALA A 69 -20.05 -1.51 7.20
CA ALA A 69 -19.80 -2.95 7.19
C ALA A 69 -20.57 -3.63 6.04
N PRO A 70 -19.96 -4.59 5.31
CA PRO A 70 -20.64 -5.33 4.25
C PRO A 70 -21.49 -6.47 4.83
N VAL A 71 -22.52 -6.12 5.62
CA VAL A 71 -23.45 -7.05 6.24
C VAL A 71 -24.91 -6.67 5.94
N ASP A 72 -25.72 -7.66 5.66
CA ASP A 72 -27.14 -7.48 5.33
C ASP A 72 -28.02 -7.58 6.59
N THR A 73 -27.87 -6.61 7.50
CA THR A 73 -28.74 -6.48 8.67
C THR A 73 -29.66 -5.28 8.50
N LYS A 74 -30.88 -5.33 9.09
CA LYS A 74 -31.85 -4.21 9.03
C LYS A 74 -31.20 -2.90 9.44
N ARG A 75 -30.50 -2.85 10.56
CA ARG A 75 -29.78 -1.68 11.06
C ARG A 75 -28.77 -1.13 10.05
N ASN A 76 -27.98 -2.01 9.43
CA ASN A 76 -26.95 -1.60 8.47
C ASN A 76 -27.58 -1.08 7.17
N LEU A 77 -28.70 -1.64 6.73
CA LEU A 77 -29.42 -1.17 5.57
C LEU A 77 -30.13 0.19 5.82
N GLU A 78 -30.63 0.42 7.03
CA GLU A 78 -31.17 1.70 7.45
C GLU A 78 -30.06 2.76 7.48
N LEU A 79 -28.89 2.45 8.03
CA LEU A 79 -27.73 3.32 8.02
C LEU A 79 -27.26 3.63 6.59
N LEU A 80 -27.17 2.62 5.72
CA LEU A 80 -26.82 2.81 4.31
C LEU A 80 -27.81 3.78 3.63
N ARG A 81 -29.11 3.63 3.91
CA ARG A 81 -30.13 4.54 3.39
C ARG A 81 -29.95 5.95 3.93
N GLU A 82 -29.71 6.12 5.21
CA GLU A 82 -29.53 7.41 5.84
C GLU A 82 -28.34 8.17 5.23
N VAL A 83 -27.16 7.52 5.11
CA VAL A 83 -25.96 8.18 4.57
C VAL A 83 -26.12 8.58 3.10
N ILE A 84 -26.89 7.84 2.33
CA ILE A 84 -27.14 8.13 0.92
C ILE A 84 -28.24 9.19 0.74
N ASP A 85 -29.39 9.03 1.43
CA ASP A 85 -30.57 9.86 1.19
C ASP A 85 -30.55 11.17 1.96
N THR A 86 -30.04 11.16 3.19
CA THR A 86 -30.03 12.34 4.06
C THR A 86 -28.78 13.17 3.90
N TYR A 87 -27.61 12.50 3.86
CA TYR A 87 -26.31 13.18 3.84
C TYR A 87 -25.71 13.29 2.45
N LYS A 88 -26.20 12.53 1.45
CA LYS A 88 -25.72 12.57 0.05
C LYS A 88 -24.21 12.42 -0.05
N VAL A 89 -23.64 11.47 0.72
CA VAL A 89 -22.19 11.25 0.74
C VAL A 89 -21.62 11.00 -0.64
N GLY A 90 -20.39 11.44 -0.88
CA GLY A 90 -19.71 11.30 -2.17
C GLY A 90 -19.21 9.89 -2.44
N GLY A 91 -18.95 9.10 -1.37
CA GLY A 91 -18.44 7.74 -1.49
C GLY A 91 -18.69 6.87 -0.28
N LEU A 92 -18.35 5.59 -0.43
CA LEU A 92 -18.39 4.59 0.63
C LEU A 92 -17.06 3.83 0.69
N LEU A 93 -16.63 3.52 1.91
CA LEU A 93 -15.59 2.55 2.21
C LEU A 93 -16.23 1.33 2.88
N PHE A 94 -16.02 0.14 2.33
CA PHE A 94 -16.46 -1.08 2.98
C PHE A 94 -15.36 -1.63 3.91
N SER A 95 -15.70 -1.86 5.19
CA SER A 95 -14.86 -2.64 6.10
C SER A 95 -14.84 -4.12 5.67
N GLY A 96 -13.86 -4.90 6.09
CA GLY A 96 -13.67 -6.28 5.61
C GLY A 96 -14.87 -7.22 5.82
N GLY A 97 -15.06 -8.18 4.90
CA GLY A 97 -16.18 -9.11 4.96
C GLY A 97 -16.22 -10.13 3.82
N LYS A 98 -17.43 -10.55 3.43
CA LYS A 98 -17.68 -11.41 2.27
C LYS A 98 -17.82 -10.56 1.01
N MET A 99 -17.18 -10.97 -0.09
CA MET A 99 -17.23 -10.30 -1.39
C MET A 99 -18.68 -10.12 -1.89
N GLN A 100 -19.49 -11.18 -1.83
CA GLN A 100 -20.87 -11.14 -2.30
C GLN A 100 -21.68 -10.05 -1.60
N ASN A 101 -21.58 -9.98 -0.28
CA ASN A 101 -22.30 -8.97 0.50
C ASN A 101 -21.87 -7.55 0.14
N GLN A 102 -20.56 -7.32 -0.04
CA GLN A 102 -20.07 -6.01 -0.46
C GLN A 102 -20.64 -5.61 -1.83
N VAL A 103 -20.62 -6.53 -2.80
CA VAL A 103 -21.14 -6.27 -4.14
C VAL A 103 -22.65 -6.01 -4.15
N GLU A 104 -23.43 -6.76 -3.39
CA GLU A 104 -24.87 -6.55 -3.25
C GLU A 104 -25.18 -5.18 -2.65
N LEU A 105 -24.46 -4.79 -1.59
CA LEU A 105 -24.61 -3.48 -0.97
C LEU A 105 -24.11 -2.36 -1.89
N THR A 106 -23.02 -2.56 -2.65
CA THR A 106 -22.56 -1.64 -3.68
C THR A 106 -23.64 -1.40 -4.73
N ASN A 107 -24.22 -2.46 -5.28
CA ASN A 107 -25.29 -2.37 -6.26
C ASN A 107 -26.53 -1.65 -5.70
N ARG A 108 -26.89 -1.95 -4.45
CA ARG A 108 -28.00 -1.29 -3.75
C ARG A 108 -27.72 0.19 -3.56
N ALA A 109 -26.54 0.54 -3.07
CA ALA A 109 -26.12 1.92 -2.87
C ALA A 109 -26.11 2.72 -4.18
N GLN A 110 -25.59 2.16 -5.27
CA GLN A 110 -25.58 2.80 -6.57
C GLN A 110 -26.99 3.02 -7.16
N ARG A 111 -27.93 2.07 -6.93
CA ARG A 111 -29.34 2.28 -7.35
C ARG A 111 -29.97 3.46 -6.64
N GLN A 112 -29.70 3.59 -5.34
CA GLN A 112 -30.32 4.60 -4.47
C GLN A 112 -29.70 5.98 -4.63
N ALA A 113 -28.40 6.09 -4.85
CA ALA A 113 -27.69 7.36 -4.88
C ALA A 113 -28.18 8.29 -6.00
N LYS A 114 -28.36 9.59 -5.71
CA LYS A 114 -28.67 10.65 -6.68
C LYS A 114 -27.50 10.88 -7.65
N VAL A 115 -26.30 10.97 -7.12
CA VAL A 115 -25.02 11.00 -7.85
C VAL A 115 -24.30 9.69 -7.60
N PRO A 116 -23.77 8.98 -8.62
CA PRO A 116 -23.06 7.73 -8.39
C PRO A 116 -21.97 7.85 -7.33
N LEU A 117 -21.91 6.87 -6.44
CA LEU A 117 -21.00 6.85 -5.31
C LEU A 117 -19.61 6.37 -5.74
N MET A 118 -18.58 7.02 -5.23
CA MET A 118 -17.22 6.55 -5.31
C MET A 118 -17.03 5.43 -4.28
N ILE A 119 -16.86 4.19 -4.74
CA ILE A 119 -16.58 3.06 -3.85
C ILE A 119 -15.08 2.97 -3.68
N THR A 120 -14.65 3.06 -2.44
CA THR A 120 -13.23 3.05 -2.04
C THR A 120 -12.87 1.76 -1.32
N PHE A 121 -11.61 1.41 -1.29
CA PHE A 121 -11.13 0.15 -0.74
C PHE A 121 -9.70 0.27 -0.20
N ASP A 122 -9.41 -0.43 0.91
CA ASP A 122 -8.06 -0.64 1.42
C ASP A 122 -7.51 -1.96 0.89
N GLY A 123 -6.87 -1.93 -0.25
CA GLY A 123 -6.31 -3.10 -0.90
C GLY A 123 -4.81 -2.99 -1.13
N GLU A 124 -4.04 -2.72 -0.07
CA GLU A 124 -2.58 -2.50 -0.15
C GLU A 124 -1.85 -3.66 -0.81
N TRP A 125 -2.26 -4.90 -0.51
CA TRP A 125 -1.80 -6.13 -1.16
C TRP A 125 -2.96 -6.88 -1.82
N GLY A 126 -3.87 -6.14 -2.46
CA GLY A 126 -5.03 -6.68 -3.18
C GLY A 126 -6.25 -6.91 -2.29
N LEU A 127 -7.30 -7.47 -2.89
CA LEU A 127 -8.60 -7.59 -2.24
C LEU A 127 -8.59 -8.52 -0.99
N ALA A 128 -7.65 -9.47 -0.94
CA ALA A 128 -7.51 -10.39 0.21
C ALA A 128 -7.20 -9.68 1.54
N MET A 129 -6.77 -8.42 1.49
CA MET A 129 -6.59 -7.61 2.70
C MET A 129 -7.88 -7.47 3.49
N ARG A 130 -9.03 -7.37 2.82
CA ARG A 130 -10.34 -7.10 3.42
C ARG A 130 -11.38 -8.17 3.13
N LEU A 131 -11.27 -8.88 2.01
CA LEU A 131 -12.30 -9.82 1.55
C LEU A 131 -11.80 -11.27 1.62
N ARG A 132 -12.64 -12.12 2.20
CA ARG A 132 -12.34 -13.56 2.33
C ARG A 132 -12.48 -14.26 0.98
N GLY A 133 -11.64 -15.27 0.75
CA GLY A 133 -11.68 -16.09 -0.46
C GLY A 133 -11.07 -15.44 -1.71
N MET A 134 -10.43 -14.28 -1.57
CA MET A 134 -9.75 -13.60 -2.66
C MET A 134 -8.34 -14.15 -2.88
N PRO A 135 -7.76 -13.98 -4.08
CA PRO A 135 -6.36 -14.31 -4.33
C PRO A 135 -5.44 -13.55 -3.38
N VAL A 136 -4.54 -14.28 -2.72
CA VAL A 136 -3.60 -13.71 -1.77
C VAL A 136 -2.30 -13.36 -2.51
N PHE A 137 -2.01 -12.09 -2.63
CA PHE A 137 -0.73 -11.59 -3.12
C PHE A 137 0.29 -11.47 -1.99
N PRO A 138 1.61 -11.45 -2.29
CA PRO A 138 2.63 -11.18 -1.28
C PRO A 138 2.41 -9.81 -0.62
N ARG A 139 2.89 -9.66 0.61
CA ARG A 139 2.93 -8.36 1.30
C ARG A 139 3.89 -7.40 0.59
N ASN A 140 3.70 -6.11 0.78
CA ASN A 140 4.50 -5.09 0.10
C ASN A 140 6.00 -5.23 0.36
N MET A 141 6.43 -5.56 1.59
CA MET A 141 7.85 -5.81 1.90
C MET A 141 8.43 -6.94 1.04
N VAL A 142 7.65 -7.99 0.78
CA VAL A 142 8.06 -9.08 -0.12
C VAL A 142 8.08 -8.62 -1.58
N LEU A 143 7.09 -7.83 -1.99
CA LEU A 143 7.04 -7.22 -3.33
C LEU A 143 8.21 -6.25 -3.55
N GLY A 144 8.68 -5.59 -2.50
CA GLY A 144 9.85 -4.72 -2.51
C GLY A 144 11.14 -5.43 -2.93
N CYS A 145 11.27 -6.74 -2.66
CA CYS A 145 12.41 -7.55 -3.09
C CYS A 145 12.45 -7.83 -4.61
N ILE A 146 11.36 -7.59 -5.33
CA ILE A 146 11.28 -7.82 -6.78
C ILE A 146 12.09 -6.75 -7.51
N ARG A 147 13.03 -7.14 -8.36
CA ARG A 147 13.88 -6.21 -9.11
C ARG A 147 13.17 -5.61 -10.33
N ASP A 148 12.33 -6.39 -11.00
CA ASP A 148 11.62 -5.97 -12.21
C ASP A 148 10.31 -5.25 -11.87
N ASN A 149 10.33 -3.92 -11.96
CA ASN A 149 9.16 -3.08 -11.69
C ASN A 149 8.01 -3.27 -12.71
N LYS A 150 8.26 -3.87 -13.89
CA LYS A 150 7.19 -4.23 -14.82
C LYS A 150 6.24 -5.24 -14.20
N LEU A 151 6.77 -6.16 -13.38
CA LEU A 151 5.94 -7.15 -12.69
C LEU A 151 5.04 -6.50 -11.63
N LEU A 152 5.51 -5.42 -10.96
CA LEU A 152 4.70 -4.64 -10.04
C LEU A 152 3.61 -3.83 -10.77
N TYR A 153 3.93 -3.33 -11.96
CA TYR A 153 2.92 -2.70 -12.82
C TYR A 153 1.82 -3.70 -13.24
N GLU A 154 2.20 -4.91 -13.69
CA GLU A 154 1.25 -5.97 -14.00
C GLU A 154 0.39 -6.34 -12.77
N TYR A 155 1.01 -6.40 -11.59
CA TYR A 155 0.31 -6.60 -10.33
C TYR A 155 -0.71 -5.49 -10.05
N GLY A 156 -0.33 -4.22 -10.22
CA GLY A 156 -1.23 -3.09 -10.07
C GLY A 156 -2.44 -3.17 -11.03
N ARG A 157 -2.20 -3.54 -12.28
CA ARG A 157 -3.27 -3.75 -13.27
C ARG A 157 -4.22 -4.87 -12.87
N GLU A 158 -3.69 -5.96 -12.32
CA GLU A 158 -4.53 -7.08 -11.85
C GLU A 158 -5.37 -6.68 -10.64
N VAL A 159 -4.80 -5.95 -9.67
CA VAL A 159 -5.56 -5.41 -8.53
C VAL A 159 -6.66 -4.47 -9.02
N ALA A 160 -6.35 -3.59 -9.99
CA ALA A 160 -7.36 -2.71 -10.59
C ALA A 160 -8.50 -3.50 -11.27
N ARG A 161 -8.14 -4.56 -12.03
CA ARG A 161 -9.13 -5.44 -12.63
C ARG A 161 -10.06 -6.06 -11.58
N GLN A 162 -9.51 -6.56 -10.48
CA GLN A 162 -10.27 -7.14 -9.38
C GLN A 162 -11.15 -6.08 -8.70
N CYS A 163 -10.61 -4.88 -8.41
CA CYS A 163 -11.36 -3.75 -7.87
C CYS A 163 -12.58 -3.42 -8.74
N ARG A 164 -12.39 -3.30 -10.04
CA ARG A 164 -13.49 -3.01 -10.97
C ARG A 164 -14.54 -4.12 -11.02
N GLN A 165 -14.13 -5.39 -10.90
CA GLN A 165 -15.06 -6.53 -10.84
C GLN A 165 -15.99 -6.49 -9.63
N ILE A 166 -15.61 -5.81 -8.57
CA ILE A 166 -16.42 -5.64 -7.35
C ILE A 166 -17.00 -4.22 -7.20
N GLY A 167 -16.86 -3.39 -8.25
CA GLY A 167 -17.43 -2.04 -8.28
C GLY A 167 -16.63 -0.99 -7.50
N VAL A 168 -15.33 -1.19 -7.27
CA VAL A 168 -14.42 -0.25 -6.60
C VAL A 168 -13.75 0.66 -7.63
N GLN A 169 -13.73 1.97 -7.37
CA GLN A 169 -13.11 2.99 -8.21
C GLN A 169 -11.82 3.56 -7.61
N VAL A 170 -11.65 3.50 -6.29
CA VAL A 170 -10.48 4.07 -5.59
C VAL A 170 -9.87 3.01 -4.70
N ASN A 171 -8.57 2.78 -4.83
CA ASN A 171 -7.82 1.94 -3.90
C ASN A 171 -6.89 2.81 -3.05
N PHE A 172 -7.04 2.79 -1.73
CA PHE A 172 -6.14 3.44 -0.79
C PHE A 172 -4.82 2.68 -0.68
N ALA A 173 -4.10 2.68 -1.80
CA ALA A 173 -2.79 2.10 -2.05
C ALA A 173 -2.13 2.83 -3.24
N PRO A 174 -0.81 2.86 -3.29
CA PRO A 174 0.18 2.15 -2.47
C PRO A 174 0.51 2.83 -1.13
N VAL A 175 1.12 2.05 -0.23
CA VAL A 175 1.82 2.58 0.93
C VAL A 175 3.19 3.09 0.47
N ALA A 176 3.43 4.39 0.64
CA ALA A 176 4.66 5.08 0.24
C ALA A 176 5.60 5.36 1.43
N ASP A 177 5.21 4.93 2.62
CA ASP A 177 6.02 5.04 3.83
C ASP A 177 7.30 4.23 3.71
N VAL A 178 8.45 4.82 4.08
CA VAL A 178 9.77 4.16 4.09
C VAL A 178 10.02 3.55 5.47
N ASN A 179 10.13 2.24 5.58
CA ASN A 179 10.20 1.53 6.87
C ASN A 179 11.60 1.59 7.49
N ILE A 180 12.05 2.77 7.92
CA ILE A 180 13.35 2.97 8.56
C ILE A 180 13.38 2.32 9.94
N ASN A 181 12.29 2.42 10.71
CA ASN A 181 12.19 1.82 12.03
C ASN A 181 11.67 0.37 11.93
N PRO A 182 12.51 -0.65 12.18
CA PRO A 182 12.08 -2.06 12.13
C PRO A 182 11.04 -2.41 13.20
N GLU A 183 10.97 -1.64 14.29
CA GLU A 183 10.00 -1.82 15.38
C GLU A 183 8.71 -1.02 15.17
N ASN A 184 8.54 -0.37 14.00
CA ASN A 184 7.32 0.38 13.68
C ASN A 184 6.08 -0.53 13.82
N PRO A 185 5.13 -0.18 14.70
CA PRO A 185 3.99 -1.06 15.01
C PRO A 185 2.90 -1.05 13.93
N VAL A 186 2.94 -0.11 12.99
CA VAL A 186 1.88 0.14 12.00
C VAL A 186 2.31 -0.19 10.59
N ILE A 187 3.44 0.31 10.14
CA ILE A 187 3.88 0.21 8.75
C ILE A 187 4.56 -1.14 8.50
N ASN A 188 5.75 -1.38 9.03
CA ASN A 188 6.44 -2.67 8.96
C ASN A 188 6.28 -3.33 7.56
N THR A 189 5.71 -4.54 7.48
CA THR A 189 5.51 -5.30 6.23
C THR A 189 4.54 -4.67 5.23
N ARG A 190 3.89 -3.56 5.57
CA ARG A 190 3.06 -2.76 4.65
C ARG A 190 3.89 -1.88 3.73
N SER A 191 5.10 -1.49 4.12
CA SER A 191 6.06 -0.78 3.26
C SER A 191 6.67 -1.70 2.20
N PHE A 192 7.16 -1.11 1.11
CA PHE A 192 7.96 -1.81 0.10
C PHE A 192 9.45 -1.95 0.50
N GLY A 193 9.91 -1.31 1.59
CA GLY A 193 11.29 -1.41 2.06
C GLY A 193 11.76 -0.23 2.89
N GLU A 194 13.08 -0.16 3.03
CA GLU A 194 13.79 0.81 3.89
C GLU A 194 14.55 1.87 3.06
N ASP A 195 14.74 1.64 1.76
CA ASP A 195 15.41 2.57 0.85
C ASP A 195 14.38 3.47 0.15
N PRO A 196 14.44 4.80 0.33
CA PRO A 196 13.45 5.74 -0.22
C PRO A 196 13.32 5.66 -1.74
N ILE A 197 14.45 5.43 -2.45
CA ILE A 197 14.47 5.36 -3.92
C ILE A 197 13.77 4.10 -4.39
N GLN A 198 14.09 2.95 -3.78
CA GLN A 198 13.44 1.70 -4.12
C GLN A 198 11.95 1.73 -3.78
N VAL A 199 11.58 2.30 -2.63
CA VAL A 199 10.16 2.47 -2.25
C VAL A 199 9.44 3.32 -3.30
N ALA A 200 10.01 4.45 -3.73
CA ALA A 200 9.44 5.31 -4.75
C ALA A 200 9.19 4.56 -6.07
N ASP A 201 10.18 3.81 -6.55
CA ASP A 201 10.07 3.00 -7.77
C ASP A 201 8.93 1.99 -7.71
N LYS A 202 8.78 1.28 -6.57
CA LYS A 202 7.71 0.31 -6.34
C LYS A 202 6.34 0.99 -6.27
N VAL A 203 6.26 2.10 -5.55
CA VAL A 203 5.05 2.93 -5.42
C VAL A 203 4.56 3.37 -6.80
N ILE A 204 5.46 3.94 -7.63
CA ILE A 204 5.13 4.42 -8.96
C ILE A 204 4.66 3.25 -9.84
N ALA A 205 5.38 2.13 -9.85
CA ALA A 205 5.02 0.99 -10.68
C ALA A 205 3.63 0.42 -10.32
N TYR A 206 3.38 0.21 -9.02
CA TYR A 206 2.09 -0.31 -8.56
C TYR A 206 0.94 0.66 -8.81
N ALA A 207 1.11 1.93 -8.45
CA ALA A 207 0.10 2.96 -8.65
C ALA A 207 -0.22 3.18 -10.13
N SER A 208 0.80 3.20 -10.98
CA SER A 208 0.65 3.29 -12.43
C SER A 208 -0.15 2.13 -13.01
N GLY A 209 0.08 0.92 -12.48
CA GLY A 209 -0.71 -0.25 -12.83
C GLY A 209 -2.18 -0.11 -12.44
N LEU A 210 -2.47 0.41 -11.23
CA LEU A 210 -3.84 0.69 -10.76
C LEU A 210 -4.55 1.68 -11.69
N GLU A 211 -3.91 2.81 -11.98
CA GLU A 211 -4.50 3.89 -12.76
C GLU A 211 -4.70 3.51 -14.24
N SER A 212 -3.75 2.81 -14.84
CA SER A 212 -3.93 2.26 -16.20
C SER A 212 -5.07 1.24 -16.28
N GLY A 213 -5.40 0.59 -15.18
CA GLY A 213 -6.56 -0.29 -15.03
C GLY A 213 -7.87 0.44 -14.74
N GLY A 214 -7.85 1.78 -14.64
CA GLY A 214 -9.03 2.62 -14.39
C GLY A 214 -9.49 2.65 -12.92
N VAL A 215 -8.56 2.50 -11.98
CA VAL A 215 -8.77 2.64 -10.53
C VAL A 215 -7.82 3.71 -10.02
N LEU A 216 -8.35 4.72 -9.33
CA LEU A 216 -7.53 5.76 -8.72
C LEU A 216 -6.63 5.14 -7.65
N SER A 217 -5.32 5.35 -7.78
CA SER A 217 -4.34 5.06 -6.74
C SER A 217 -4.31 6.20 -5.71
N VAL A 218 -4.07 5.86 -4.44
CA VAL A 218 -3.93 6.86 -3.38
C VAL A 218 -2.71 6.53 -2.55
N CYS A 219 -1.62 7.29 -2.78
CA CYS A 219 -0.38 7.14 -2.01
C CYS A 219 -0.57 7.55 -0.57
N LYS A 220 -0.05 6.78 0.38
CA LYS A 220 -0.25 6.99 1.82
C LYS A 220 0.96 6.56 2.65
N HIS A 221 1.16 7.14 3.80
CA HIS A 221 0.42 8.16 4.55
C HIS A 221 1.25 9.46 4.58
N PHE A 222 0.91 10.43 3.73
CA PHE A 222 1.66 11.69 3.66
C PHE A 222 1.67 12.41 5.02
N PRO A 223 2.80 12.98 5.51
CA PRO A 223 4.10 13.10 4.86
C PRO A 223 5.10 11.94 5.07
N GLY A 224 4.67 10.80 5.64
CA GLY A 224 5.46 9.58 5.83
C GLY A 224 5.36 9.04 7.27
N HIS A 225 4.95 7.79 7.43
CA HIS A 225 4.68 7.13 8.72
C HIS A 225 5.71 6.04 9.05
N GLY A 226 6.76 5.89 8.22
CA GLY A 226 7.64 4.72 8.25
C GLY A 226 8.64 4.69 9.41
N ASP A 227 8.97 5.84 9.99
CA ASP A 227 9.93 5.97 11.11
C ASP A 227 9.23 6.48 12.37
N THR A 228 8.14 5.82 12.77
CA THR A 228 7.42 6.12 14.01
C THR A 228 7.41 4.90 14.93
N ASP A 229 7.32 5.15 16.22
CA ASP A 229 7.26 4.14 17.29
C ASP A 229 5.86 4.02 17.91
N VAL A 230 4.93 4.90 17.51
CA VAL A 230 3.56 4.98 18.02
C VAL A 230 2.55 4.61 16.95
N ASP A 231 1.54 3.82 17.33
CA ASP A 231 0.42 3.46 16.48
C ASP A 231 -0.59 4.62 16.40
N SER A 232 -0.76 5.20 15.20
CA SER A 232 -1.72 6.28 14.93
C SER A 232 -3.18 5.94 15.22
N HIS A 233 -3.53 4.64 15.29
CA HIS A 233 -4.84 4.21 15.76
C HIS A 233 -5.03 4.40 17.27
N LYS A 234 -3.95 4.57 18.05
CA LYS A 234 -3.96 4.68 19.51
C LYS A 234 -3.62 6.05 20.02
N ALA A 235 -2.69 6.75 19.38
CA ALA A 235 -2.21 8.08 19.73
C ALA A 235 -1.68 8.82 18.51
N LEU A 236 -1.28 10.08 18.64
CA LEU A 236 -0.68 10.88 17.58
C LEU A 236 0.84 10.63 17.54
N PRO A 237 1.39 9.97 16.49
CA PRO A 237 2.83 9.81 16.34
C PRO A 237 3.51 11.14 16.01
N VAL A 238 4.75 11.31 16.44
CA VAL A 238 5.55 12.51 16.20
C VAL A 238 6.72 12.17 15.26
N LEU A 239 6.99 13.02 14.27
CA LEU A 239 8.17 13.00 13.42
C LEU A 239 9.10 14.17 13.81
N PRO A 240 10.02 13.97 14.74
CA PRO A 240 10.87 15.05 15.30
C PRO A 240 12.10 15.29 14.41
N PHE A 241 11.93 15.25 13.09
CA PHE A 241 13.02 15.34 12.14
C PHE A 241 13.23 16.75 11.61
N THR A 242 14.45 17.02 11.11
CA THR A 242 14.74 18.24 10.36
C THR A 242 14.07 18.20 8.99
N ARG A 243 13.95 19.35 8.34
CA ARG A 243 13.37 19.44 7.01
C ARG A 243 14.18 18.64 5.99
N GLU A 244 15.50 18.68 6.04
CA GLU A 244 16.40 17.95 5.14
C GLU A 244 16.23 16.44 5.26
N ARG A 245 16.03 15.93 6.50
CA ARG A 245 15.74 14.53 6.73
C ARG A 245 14.37 14.14 6.15
N LEU A 246 13.34 14.92 6.40
CA LEU A 246 12.01 14.66 5.83
C LEU A 246 12.06 14.66 4.30
N ASP A 247 12.79 15.61 3.71
CA ASP A 247 12.89 15.74 2.26
C ASP A 247 13.61 14.58 1.59
N SER A 248 14.62 14.01 2.26
CA SER A 248 15.46 12.95 1.70
C SER A 248 14.92 11.53 1.96
N VAL A 249 14.07 11.34 2.94
CA VAL A 249 13.55 10.02 3.33
C VAL A 249 12.03 9.97 3.27
N GLU A 250 11.35 10.63 4.21
CA GLU A 250 9.92 10.48 4.38
C GLU A 250 9.13 11.01 3.17
N LEU A 251 9.46 12.21 2.70
CA LEU A 251 8.79 12.88 1.57
C LEU A 251 9.25 12.37 0.19
N TYR A 252 10.41 11.70 0.12
CA TYR A 252 11.01 11.34 -1.16
C TYR A 252 10.06 10.50 -2.05
N PRO A 253 9.44 9.39 -1.58
CA PRO A 253 8.54 8.61 -2.42
C PRO A 253 7.30 9.38 -2.85
N PHE A 254 6.79 10.29 -2.02
CA PHE A 254 5.64 11.12 -2.36
C PHE A 254 6.00 12.16 -3.43
N LYS A 255 7.17 12.79 -3.36
CA LYS A 255 7.67 13.71 -4.39
C LYS A 255 7.79 13.02 -5.73
N GLU A 256 8.37 11.83 -5.77
CA GLU A 256 8.50 11.04 -7.00
C GLU A 256 7.13 10.60 -7.54
N ALA A 257 6.19 10.22 -6.66
CA ALA A 257 4.81 9.90 -7.04
C ALA A 257 4.09 11.12 -7.66
N ILE A 258 4.28 12.31 -7.09
CA ILE A 258 3.74 13.56 -7.63
C ILE A 258 4.34 13.86 -9.01
N ARG A 259 5.66 13.73 -9.17
CA ARG A 259 6.36 13.92 -10.46
C ARG A 259 5.89 12.92 -11.52
N ALA A 260 5.59 11.69 -11.12
CA ALA A 260 5.02 10.68 -11.99
C ALA A 260 3.55 10.95 -12.37
N GLY A 261 2.89 11.93 -11.73
CA GLY A 261 1.53 12.35 -12.05
C GLY A 261 0.43 11.48 -11.45
N LEU A 262 0.70 10.79 -10.32
CA LEU A 262 -0.30 9.96 -9.66
C LEU A 262 -1.48 10.76 -9.10
N GLY A 263 -2.68 10.18 -9.17
CA GLY A 263 -3.93 10.94 -9.04
C GLY A 263 -4.45 11.14 -7.62
N GLY A 264 -3.99 10.40 -6.61
CA GLY A 264 -4.51 10.47 -5.24
C GLY A 264 -3.44 10.50 -4.16
N MET A 265 -3.73 11.22 -3.06
CA MET A 265 -2.89 11.31 -1.86
C MET A 265 -3.73 11.20 -0.61
N MET A 266 -3.29 10.41 0.38
CA MET A 266 -3.92 10.35 1.71
C MET A 266 -2.98 10.95 2.73
N VAL A 267 -3.48 11.95 3.47
CA VAL A 267 -2.74 12.62 4.56
C VAL A 267 -2.98 11.88 5.87
N GLY A 268 -1.91 11.39 6.46
CA GLY A 268 -1.93 10.65 7.72
C GLY A 268 -2.15 11.54 8.96
N HIS A 269 -2.35 10.89 10.11
CA HIS A 269 -2.45 11.58 11.39
C HIS A 269 -1.09 11.54 12.10
N LEU A 270 -0.23 12.52 11.78
CA LEU A 270 1.14 12.64 12.28
C LEU A 270 1.40 14.05 12.76
N GLN A 271 2.16 14.22 13.82
CA GLN A 271 2.67 15.51 14.23
C GLN A 271 4.06 15.72 13.60
N VAL A 272 4.25 16.84 12.90
CA VAL A 272 5.50 17.18 12.19
C VAL A 272 5.94 18.58 12.59
N PRO A 273 6.64 18.72 13.74
CA PRO A 273 6.90 20.02 14.35
C PRO A 273 7.66 21.03 13.48
N VAL A 274 8.51 20.55 12.59
CA VAL A 274 9.29 21.43 11.67
C VAL A 274 8.42 22.07 10.58
N ILE A 275 7.21 21.53 10.31
CA ILE A 275 6.24 22.06 9.33
C ILE A 275 5.06 22.69 10.05
N GLU A 276 4.53 22.00 11.07
CA GLU A 276 3.40 22.45 11.88
C GLU A 276 3.85 22.64 13.35
N PRO A 277 4.12 23.88 13.78
CA PRO A 277 4.61 24.17 15.12
C PRO A 277 3.55 24.01 16.22
N ILE A 278 2.26 23.91 15.86
CA ILE A 278 1.18 23.74 16.84
C ILE A 278 1.23 22.31 17.37
N GLY A 279 1.60 22.16 18.63
CA GLY A 279 1.65 20.86 19.30
C GLY A 279 0.28 20.17 19.33
N GLY A 280 0.25 18.87 19.01
CA GLY A 280 -0.97 18.07 19.02
C GLY A 280 -1.88 18.26 17.78
N LEU A 281 -1.50 19.11 16.80
CA LEU A 281 -2.25 19.25 15.55
C LEU A 281 -1.76 18.20 14.53
N PRO A 282 -2.63 17.24 14.11
CA PRO A 282 -2.27 16.23 13.13
C PRO A 282 -2.09 16.82 11.72
N SER A 283 -1.18 16.26 10.93
CA SER A 283 -0.92 16.63 9.54
C SER A 283 -2.19 16.74 8.68
N SER A 284 -3.13 15.83 8.85
CA SER A 284 -4.41 15.84 8.13
C SER A 284 -5.33 17.03 8.47
N LEU A 285 -5.07 17.71 9.57
CA LEU A 285 -5.83 18.89 10.03
C LEU A 285 -5.00 20.19 9.93
N SER A 286 -3.73 20.08 9.50
CA SER A 286 -2.78 21.19 9.38
C SER A 286 -2.83 21.79 7.98
N ARG A 287 -3.10 23.09 7.87
CA ARG A 287 -3.01 23.83 6.62
C ARG A 287 -1.57 23.85 6.09
N ASN A 288 -0.59 24.04 6.99
CA ASN A 288 0.83 24.03 6.63
C ASN A 288 1.25 22.73 5.94
N VAL A 289 0.67 21.59 6.34
CA VAL A 289 0.98 20.29 5.72
C VAL A 289 0.16 20.02 4.46
N VAL A 290 -1.17 20.26 4.50
CA VAL A 290 -2.05 19.87 3.38
C VAL A 290 -2.02 20.88 2.26
N TYR A 291 -2.12 22.18 2.59
CA TYR A 291 -2.14 23.21 1.56
C TYR A 291 -0.74 23.71 1.24
N ASP A 292 -0.02 24.25 2.23
CA ASP A 292 1.23 24.96 1.96
C ASP A 292 2.33 24.00 1.48
N LEU A 293 2.50 22.83 2.12
CA LEU A 293 3.49 21.85 1.67
C LEU A 293 2.97 21.00 0.48
N LEU A 294 1.85 20.26 0.63
CA LEU A 294 1.45 19.27 -0.38
C LEU A 294 0.91 19.94 -1.64
N THR A 295 0.02 20.93 -1.50
CA THR A 295 -0.67 21.53 -2.64
C THR A 295 0.15 22.62 -3.31
N ASP A 296 0.76 23.52 -2.55
CA ASP A 296 1.50 24.68 -3.05
C ASP A 296 2.96 24.34 -3.37
N GLU A 297 3.76 23.97 -2.36
CA GLU A 297 5.20 23.72 -2.55
C GLU A 297 5.47 22.49 -3.43
N LEU A 298 4.82 21.35 -3.15
CA LEU A 298 5.00 20.12 -3.93
C LEU A 298 4.12 20.07 -5.19
N ALA A 299 3.28 21.08 -5.38
CA ALA A 299 2.40 21.27 -6.54
C ALA A 299 1.49 20.07 -6.85
N PHE A 300 1.05 19.32 -5.83
CA PHE A 300 0.13 18.22 -6.02
C PHE A 300 -1.24 18.71 -6.46
N LYS A 301 -1.72 18.21 -7.60
CA LYS A 301 -3.01 18.61 -8.20
C LYS A 301 -4.08 17.51 -8.10
N GLY A 302 -3.70 16.32 -7.62
CA GLY A 302 -4.59 15.17 -7.49
C GLY A 302 -5.59 15.31 -6.34
N LEU A 303 -6.40 14.26 -6.12
CA LEU A 303 -7.42 14.24 -5.08
C LEU A 303 -6.80 13.94 -3.71
N ILE A 304 -7.07 14.79 -2.73
CA ILE A 304 -6.51 14.70 -1.38
C ILE A 304 -7.56 14.14 -0.42
N PHE A 305 -7.21 13.04 0.25
CA PHE A 305 -8.03 12.37 1.24
C PHE A 305 -7.41 12.53 2.63
N THR A 306 -8.24 12.64 3.66
CA THR A 306 -7.76 12.38 5.02
C THR A 306 -7.55 10.88 5.23
N ASP A 307 -6.70 10.48 6.16
CA ASP A 307 -6.85 9.19 6.81
C ASP A 307 -8.15 9.17 7.63
N ALA A 308 -8.54 7.99 8.15
CA ALA A 308 -9.83 7.81 8.80
C ALA A 308 -10.01 8.68 10.05
N LEU A 309 -10.91 9.67 10.00
CA LEU A 309 -11.12 10.61 11.11
C LEU A 309 -11.75 9.99 12.37
N ALA A 310 -12.22 8.75 12.29
CA ALA A 310 -12.64 7.98 13.45
C ALA A 310 -11.46 7.49 14.33
N MET A 311 -10.21 7.59 13.84
CA MET A 311 -9.00 7.19 14.57
C MET A 311 -8.73 8.09 15.78
N LYS A 312 -8.02 7.54 16.79
CA LYS A 312 -7.68 8.29 18.00
C LYS A 312 -6.61 9.36 17.77
N GLY A 313 -5.79 9.24 16.75
CA GLY A 313 -4.75 10.22 16.41
C GLY A 313 -5.27 11.64 16.15
N VAL A 314 -6.57 11.81 15.87
CA VAL A 314 -7.22 13.14 15.74
C VAL A 314 -8.15 13.48 16.91
N ALA A 315 -8.15 12.67 17.98
CA ALA A 315 -9.02 12.93 19.13
C ALA A 315 -8.66 14.26 19.83
N GLY A 316 -9.67 14.97 20.32
CA GLY A 316 -9.47 16.24 21.04
C GLY A 316 -9.42 17.48 20.14
N ASN A 317 -9.45 17.36 18.81
CA ASN A 317 -9.36 18.48 17.88
C ASN A 317 -10.73 19.07 17.45
N GLY A 318 -11.76 18.98 18.26
CA GLY A 318 -13.09 19.54 17.95
C GLY A 318 -13.76 18.89 16.73
N ASN A 319 -14.35 19.70 15.83
CA ASN A 319 -14.93 19.20 14.60
C ASN A 319 -13.83 18.93 13.56
N VAL A 320 -13.35 17.68 13.55
CA VAL A 320 -12.20 17.26 12.73
C VAL A 320 -12.48 17.30 11.22
N SER A 321 -13.73 17.06 10.79
CA SER A 321 -14.10 17.16 9.37
C SER A 321 -14.03 18.60 8.86
N LEU A 322 -14.52 19.55 9.64
CA LEU A 322 -14.41 20.98 9.31
C LEU A 322 -12.93 21.41 9.23
N GLN A 323 -12.12 21.02 10.23
CA GLN A 323 -10.69 21.35 10.23
C GLN A 323 -9.96 20.74 9.05
N ALA A 324 -10.25 19.48 8.71
CA ALA A 324 -9.66 18.81 7.56
C ALA A 324 -9.99 19.53 6.24
N LEU A 325 -11.23 19.98 6.04
CA LEU A 325 -11.63 20.75 4.85
C LEU A 325 -10.94 22.12 4.81
N LYS A 326 -10.83 22.84 5.97
CA LYS A 326 -10.09 24.08 6.09
C LYS A 326 -8.58 23.91 5.84
N ALA A 327 -8.02 22.75 6.21
CA ALA A 327 -6.61 22.43 5.94
C ALA A 327 -6.30 22.25 4.45
N GLY A 328 -7.29 21.93 3.62
CA GLY A 328 -7.12 21.77 2.18
C GLY A 328 -7.50 20.40 1.64
N ASN A 329 -7.87 19.42 2.48
CA ASN A 329 -8.31 18.12 1.99
C ASN A 329 -9.55 18.25 1.09
N ASP A 330 -9.64 17.42 0.06
CA ASP A 330 -10.79 17.38 -0.85
C ASP A 330 -11.88 16.46 -0.33
N MET A 331 -11.50 15.33 0.26
CA MET A 331 -12.43 14.32 0.76
C MET A 331 -12.08 13.88 2.19
N VAL A 332 -13.12 13.81 3.01
CA VAL A 332 -13.06 13.37 4.41
C VAL A 332 -13.41 11.88 4.48
N LEU A 333 -12.49 11.07 4.99
CA LEU A 333 -12.67 9.63 5.15
C LEU A 333 -13.14 9.27 6.56
N SER A 334 -14.17 8.41 6.64
CA SER A 334 -14.67 7.85 7.91
C SER A 334 -14.95 8.91 8.97
N PRO A 335 -15.83 9.90 8.71
CA PRO A 335 -16.26 10.86 9.74
C PRO A 335 -16.86 10.12 10.93
N ARG A 336 -16.78 10.70 12.12
CA ARG A 336 -17.33 10.10 13.34
C ARG A 336 -18.86 10.18 13.38
N ASN A 337 -19.39 11.34 13.02
CA ASN A 337 -20.82 11.62 13.11
C ASN A 337 -21.28 12.63 12.05
N LEU A 338 -21.80 12.14 10.93
CA LEU A 338 -22.31 13.00 9.84
C LEU A 338 -23.41 13.96 10.30
N LYS A 339 -24.20 13.57 11.31
CA LYS A 339 -25.29 14.39 11.84
C LYS A 339 -24.80 15.69 12.50
N GLU A 340 -23.60 15.69 13.03
CA GLU A 340 -22.97 16.85 13.64
C GLU A 340 -21.99 17.53 12.69
N GLU A 341 -21.23 16.75 11.93
CA GLU A 341 -20.09 17.25 11.14
C GLU A 341 -20.53 18.01 9.89
N ILE A 342 -21.55 17.55 9.16
CA ILE A 342 -22.07 18.27 7.98
C ILE A 342 -22.72 19.61 8.37
N PRO A 343 -23.61 19.70 9.38
CA PRO A 343 -24.11 20.98 9.86
C PRO A 343 -23.03 21.95 10.33
N ALA A 344 -21.97 21.46 10.96
CA ALA A 344 -20.85 22.31 11.38
C ALA A 344 -20.11 22.94 10.18
N VAL A 345 -19.91 22.17 9.09
CA VAL A 345 -19.35 22.72 7.84
C VAL A 345 -20.27 23.79 7.24
N LEU A 346 -21.59 23.56 7.22
CA LEU A 346 -22.57 24.55 6.72
C LEU A 346 -22.54 25.81 7.57
N ALA A 347 -22.56 25.71 8.89
CA ALA A 347 -22.48 26.83 9.80
C ALA A 347 -21.17 27.62 9.66
N ALA A 348 -20.05 26.95 9.41
CA ALA A 348 -18.76 27.61 9.16
C ALA A 348 -18.79 28.44 7.87
N VAL A 349 -19.46 27.96 6.83
CA VAL A 349 -19.65 28.72 5.59
C VAL A 349 -20.56 29.93 5.82
N GLU A 350 -21.66 29.78 6.56
CA GLU A 350 -22.56 30.89 6.91
C GLU A 350 -21.84 31.99 7.73
N LYS A 351 -20.89 31.61 8.56
CA LYS A 351 -20.05 32.54 9.36
C LYS A 351 -18.87 33.12 8.58
N GLY A 352 -18.64 32.71 7.35
CA GLY A 352 -17.48 33.14 6.55
C GLY A 352 -16.14 32.54 6.99
N GLU A 353 -16.16 31.50 7.82
CA GLU A 353 -14.94 30.78 8.28
C GLU A 353 -14.38 29.83 7.20
N LEU A 354 -15.21 29.46 6.21
CA LEU A 354 -14.88 28.65 5.05
C LEU A 354 -15.69 29.20 3.87
N SER A 355 -15.07 29.40 2.69
CA SER A 355 -15.78 30.00 1.58
C SER A 355 -16.69 28.99 0.88
N ARG A 356 -17.80 29.47 0.36
CA ARG A 356 -18.73 28.68 -0.47
C ARG A 356 -18.04 28.20 -1.74
N GLU A 357 -17.25 29.08 -2.36
CA GLU A 357 -16.49 28.84 -3.58
C GLU A 357 -15.46 27.72 -3.39
N GLU A 358 -14.82 27.66 -2.21
CA GLU A 358 -13.88 26.59 -1.88
C GLU A 358 -14.58 25.23 -1.81
N ILE A 359 -15.72 25.14 -1.14
CA ILE A 359 -16.54 23.91 -1.09
C ILE A 359 -17.00 23.50 -2.49
N GLU A 360 -17.48 24.44 -3.30
CA GLU A 360 -17.94 24.16 -4.67
C GLU A 360 -16.79 23.73 -5.58
N SER A 361 -15.60 24.32 -5.42
CA SER A 361 -14.39 23.92 -6.13
C SER A 361 -13.99 22.48 -5.78
N LYS A 362 -13.97 22.12 -4.49
CA LYS A 362 -13.72 20.75 -4.04
C LYS A 362 -14.77 19.77 -4.59
N CYS A 363 -16.03 20.13 -4.55
CA CYS A 363 -17.11 19.31 -5.10
C CYS A 363 -16.94 19.10 -6.62
N ARG A 364 -16.62 20.14 -7.39
CA ARG A 364 -16.31 20.04 -8.82
C ARG A 364 -15.14 19.09 -9.07
N LYS A 365 -14.07 19.18 -8.27
CA LYS A 365 -12.92 18.29 -8.35
C LYS A 365 -13.34 16.83 -8.13
N VAL A 366 -14.08 16.53 -7.07
CA VAL A 366 -14.64 15.20 -6.79
C VAL A 366 -15.51 14.68 -7.95
N LEU A 367 -16.37 15.50 -8.50
CA LEU A 367 -17.23 15.13 -9.63
C LEU A 367 -16.39 14.86 -10.89
N THR A 368 -15.35 15.63 -11.15
CA THR A 368 -14.42 15.40 -12.27
C THR A 368 -13.77 14.02 -12.14
N TYR A 369 -13.28 13.65 -10.94
CA TYR A 369 -12.76 12.31 -10.69
C TYR A 369 -13.82 11.22 -10.87
N LYS A 370 -15.04 11.46 -10.41
CA LYS A 370 -16.17 10.53 -10.68
C LYS A 370 -16.37 10.29 -12.17
N TYR A 371 -16.33 11.36 -12.97
CA TYR A 371 -16.47 11.25 -14.43
C TYR A 371 -15.35 10.38 -15.04
N VAL A 372 -14.09 10.67 -14.72
CA VAL A 372 -12.90 9.94 -15.22
C VAL A 372 -12.94 8.46 -14.82
N LEU A 373 -13.39 8.17 -13.61
CA LEU A 373 -13.53 6.81 -13.07
C LEU A 373 -14.76 6.06 -13.60
N GLY A 374 -15.48 6.64 -14.59
CA GLY A 374 -16.61 6.00 -15.25
C GLY A 374 -17.94 6.12 -14.51
N LEU A 375 -18.00 6.97 -13.46
CA LEU A 375 -19.21 7.22 -12.66
C LEU A 375 -20.13 8.30 -13.25
N LYS A 376 -19.95 8.67 -14.53
CA LYS A 376 -20.89 9.55 -15.24
C LYS A 376 -22.28 8.96 -15.40
N LYS A 377 -22.40 7.66 -15.23
CA LYS A 377 -23.68 6.92 -15.18
C LYS A 377 -23.58 5.78 -14.19
N LYS A 378 -24.72 5.35 -13.65
CA LYS A 378 -24.80 4.21 -12.75
C LYS A 378 -24.39 2.93 -13.45
N SER A 379 -23.55 2.14 -12.82
CA SER A 379 -23.16 0.80 -13.25
C SER A 379 -23.36 -0.19 -12.10
N TYR A 380 -23.61 -1.44 -12.45
CA TYR A 380 -23.89 -2.50 -11.49
C TYR A 380 -22.98 -3.70 -11.75
N VAL A 381 -22.53 -4.31 -10.68
CA VAL A 381 -21.68 -5.50 -10.72
C VAL A 381 -22.56 -6.74 -10.91
N GLN A 382 -22.17 -7.59 -11.86
CA GLN A 382 -22.82 -8.89 -12.06
C GLN A 382 -22.23 -9.92 -11.11
N LEU A 383 -23.05 -10.52 -10.24
CA LEU A 383 -22.64 -11.51 -9.25
C LEU A 383 -22.36 -12.87 -9.88
N SER A 384 -23.11 -13.29 -10.91
CA SER A 384 -22.92 -14.59 -11.56
C SER A 384 -21.50 -14.73 -12.10
N GLY A 385 -20.81 -15.80 -11.72
CA GLY A 385 -19.44 -16.11 -12.13
C GLY A 385 -18.36 -15.15 -11.60
N LEU A 386 -18.67 -14.28 -10.62
CA LEU A 386 -17.75 -13.27 -10.11
C LEU A 386 -16.49 -13.89 -9.47
N GLU A 387 -16.66 -14.95 -8.69
CA GLU A 387 -15.55 -15.63 -8.03
C GLU A 387 -14.55 -16.21 -9.05
N GLN A 388 -15.05 -16.84 -10.12
CA GLN A 388 -14.23 -17.37 -11.20
C GLN A 388 -13.50 -16.27 -11.97
N ARG A 389 -14.17 -15.12 -12.21
CA ARG A 389 -13.53 -13.96 -12.86
C ARG A 389 -12.39 -13.38 -12.02
N ILE A 390 -12.54 -13.35 -10.70
CA ILE A 390 -11.50 -12.85 -9.79
C ILE A 390 -10.37 -13.88 -9.65
N ASN A 391 -10.69 -15.16 -9.42
CA ASN A 391 -9.72 -16.25 -9.24
C ASN A 391 -9.28 -16.87 -10.58
N SER A 392 -9.01 -16.06 -11.59
CA SER A 392 -8.66 -16.53 -12.94
C SER A 392 -7.32 -17.29 -12.97
N PRO A 393 -7.08 -18.13 -14.00
CA PRO A 393 -5.76 -18.75 -14.20
C PRO A 393 -4.63 -17.72 -14.30
N GLN A 394 -4.89 -16.56 -14.93
CA GLN A 394 -3.94 -15.48 -15.09
C GLN A 394 -3.56 -14.87 -13.72
N THR A 395 -4.55 -14.69 -12.84
CA THR A 395 -4.30 -14.23 -11.46
C THR A 395 -3.40 -15.19 -10.71
N ARG A 396 -3.66 -16.49 -10.79
CA ARG A 396 -2.86 -17.52 -10.12
C ARG A 396 -1.42 -17.58 -10.67
N ASP A 397 -1.26 -17.43 -11.99
CA ASP A 397 0.08 -17.36 -12.59
C ASP A 397 0.83 -16.11 -12.13
N LEU A 398 0.17 -14.96 -12.09
CA LEU A 398 0.80 -13.72 -11.58
C LEU A 398 1.23 -13.87 -10.12
N VAL A 399 0.39 -14.43 -9.23
CA VAL A 399 0.76 -14.72 -7.84
C VAL A 399 2.02 -15.60 -7.78
N ARG A 400 2.08 -16.64 -8.62
CA ARG A 400 3.26 -17.52 -8.72
C ARG A 400 4.50 -16.76 -9.18
N ARG A 401 4.41 -15.94 -10.23
CA ARG A 401 5.51 -15.13 -10.75
C ARG A 401 6.02 -14.12 -9.73
N LEU A 402 5.13 -13.43 -9.02
CA LEU A 402 5.48 -12.50 -7.95
C LEU A 402 6.27 -13.19 -6.83
N ASN A 403 5.78 -14.34 -6.35
CA ASN A 403 6.49 -15.09 -5.32
C ASN A 403 7.86 -15.58 -5.79
N LEU A 404 7.98 -16.04 -7.03
CA LEU A 404 9.26 -16.47 -7.59
C LEU A 404 10.25 -15.30 -7.73
N ALA A 405 9.78 -14.17 -8.24
CA ALA A 405 10.61 -12.98 -8.42
C ALA A 405 11.07 -12.33 -7.11
N ALA A 406 10.32 -12.55 -6.02
CA ALA A 406 10.65 -12.04 -4.70
C ALA A 406 11.68 -12.89 -3.94
N ILE A 407 11.99 -14.12 -4.43
CA ILE A 407 13.01 -14.96 -3.79
C ILE A 407 14.36 -14.26 -3.87
N THR A 408 14.94 -13.98 -2.70
CA THR A 408 16.22 -13.28 -2.58
C THR A 408 17.29 -14.24 -2.06
N VAL A 409 18.37 -14.41 -2.82
CA VAL A 409 19.52 -15.19 -2.41
C VAL A 409 20.50 -14.26 -1.70
N LEU A 410 20.56 -14.34 -0.36
CA LEU A 410 21.42 -13.51 0.47
C LEU A 410 22.88 -13.95 0.40
N SER A 411 23.12 -15.26 0.27
CA SER A 411 24.45 -15.84 0.18
C SER A 411 24.41 -17.19 -0.55
N ASN A 412 25.34 -17.43 -1.46
CA ASN A 412 25.52 -18.71 -2.14
C ASN A 412 27.00 -19.10 -2.10
N LYS A 413 27.53 -19.28 -0.89
CA LYS A 413 28.93 -19.72 -0.70
C LYS A 413 29.12 -21.12 -1.26
N ASN A 414 30.27 -21.35 -1.88
CA ASN A 414 30.63 -22.62 -2.52
C ASN A 414 29.67 -23.08 -3.64
N HIS A 415 28.89 -22.17 -4.23
CA HIS A 415 27.95 -22.46 -5.33
C HIS A 415 27.02 -23.65 -5.05
N ILE A 416 26.45 -23.73 -3.84
CA ILE A 416 25.53 -24.81 -3.43
C ILE A 416 24.24 -24.78 -4.23
N LEU A 417 23.82 -23.59 -4.63
CA LEU A 417 22.63 -23.39 -5.48
C LEU A 417 23.04 -23.16 -6.95
N PRO A 418 22.35 -23.76 -7.93
CA PRO A 418 21.17 -24.64 -7.78
C PRO A 418 21.51 -26.01 -7.16
N LEU A 419 20.55 -26.57 -6.43
CA LEU A 419 20.68 -27.93 -5.91
C LEU A 419 20.66 -28.93 -7.06
N HIS A 420 21.74 -29.68 -7.21
CA HIS A 420 21.74 -30.88 -8.05
C HIS A 420 21.20 -32.03 -7.21
N THR A 421 20.03 -32.53 -7.56
CA THR A 421 19.41 -33.66 -6.84
C THR A 421 19.76 -34.96 -7.53
N ASP A 422 20.42 -35.85 -6.79
CA ASP A 422 20.47 -37.26 -7.11
C ASP A 422 19.33 -37.94 -6.34
N LYS A 423 18.51 -38.74 -7.00
CA LYS A 423 17.38 -39.46 -6.37
C LYS A 423 17.81 -40.37 -5.23
N GLU A 424 19.06 -40.81 -5.23
CA GLU A 424 19.65 -41.62 -4.17
C GLU A 424 20.07 -40.84 -2.95
N GLN A 425 20.21 -39.51 -3.06
CA GLN A 425 20.68 -38.66 -1.98
C GLN A 425 19.51 -38.24 -1.07
N LYS A 426 19.48 -38.76 0.16
CA LYS A 426 18.53 -38.34 1.19
C LYS A 426 18.86 -36.93 1.67
N ILE A 427 17.85 -36.03 1.67
CA ILE A 427 17.93 -34.66 2.21
C ILE A 427 17.21 -34.62 3.55
N ALA A 428 17.82 -33.97 4.55
CA ALA A 428 17.16 -33.63 5.79
C ALA A 428 16.52 -32.24 5.66
N LEU A 429 15.22 -32.12 5.99
CA LEU A 429 14.51 -30.87 6.19
C LEU A 429 14.36 -30.63 7.68
N LEU A 430 15.13 -29.68 8.23
CA LEU A 430 14.99 -29.20 9.60
C LEU A 430 14.01 -28.04 9.64
N GLU A 431 12.86 -28.25 10.24
CA GLU A 431 11.77 -27.28 10.37
C GLU A 431 11.89 -26.56 11.72
N VAL A 432 12.15 -25.25 11.69
CA VAL A 432 12.30 -24.41 12.89
C VAL A 432 10.99 -23.67 13.14
N GLY A 433 10.37 -23.94 14.27
CA GLY A 433 9.09 -23.38 14.67
C GLY A 433 7.91 -24.30 14.33
N ASN A 434 6.87 -23.76 13.70
CA ASN A 434 5.67 -24.52 13.39
C ASN A 434 5.82 -25.33 12.08
N PRO A 435 5.89 -26.67 12.14
CA PRO A 435 6.07 -27.53 10.96
C PRO A 435 4.91 -27.42 9.94
N GLY A 436 3.68 -27.08 10.35
CA GLY A 436 2.55 -26.90 9.43
C GLY A 436 2.76 -25.78 8.41
N LYS A 437 3.58 -24.79 8.72
CA LYS A 437 3.94 -23.72 7.78
C LYS A 437 4.86 -24.17 6.64
N THR A 438 5.55 -25.27 6.81
CA THR A 438 6.53 -25.81 5.85
C THR A 438 6.05 -27.07 5.10
N ASP A 439 4.83 -27.52 5.35
CA ASP A 439 4.24 -28.70 4.70
C ASP A 439 4.23 -28.62 3.17
N VAL A 440 3.93 -27.45 2.62
CA VAL A 440 3.95 -27.24 1.16
C VAL A 440 5.36 -27.38 0.61
N LEU A 441 6.38 -26.83 1.30
CA LEU A 441 7.78 -27.00 0.94
C LEU A 441 8.18 -28.45 0.97
N ALA A 442 7.88 -29.17 2.05
CA ALA A 442 8.20 -30.59 2.21
C ALA A 442 7.57 -31.42 1.06
N LYS A 443 6.29 -31.18 0.76
CA LYS A 443 5.58 -31.83 -0.34
C LYS A 443 6.22 -31.53 -1.71
N GLN A 444 6.72 -30.31 -1.94
CA GLN A 444 7.38 -29.99 -3.21
C GLN A 444 8.76 -30.62 -3.30
N LEU A 445 9.56 -30.56 -2.24
CA LEU A 445 10.89 -31.19 -2.20
C LEU A 445 10.83 -32.71 -2.39
N SER A 446 9.82 -33.39 -1.83
CA SER A 446 9.62 -34.85 -1.97
C SER A 446 9.42 -35.33 -3.42
N ARG A 447 9.11 -34.40 -4.35
CA ARG A 447 9.01 -34.74 -5.80
C ARG A 447 10.36 -34.95 -6.45
N TYR A 448 11.42 -34.41 -5.86
CA TYR A 448 12.77 -34.38 -6.43
C TYR A 448 13.76 -35.27 -5.70
N THR A 449 13.49 -35.59 -4.42
CA THR A 449 14.43 -36.34 -3.58
C THR A 449 13.70 -37.05 -2.43
N SER A 450 14.38 -38.07 -1.86
CA SER A 450 13.93 -38.66 -0.59
C SER A 450 14.17 -37.67 0.56
N LEU A 451 13.12 -37.31 1.29
CA LEU A 451 13.11 -36.27 2.31
C LEU A 451 12.86 -36.86 3.70
N ALA A 452 13.78 -36.62 4.64
CA ALA A 452 13.55 -36.86 6.05
C ALA A 452 13.21 -35.54 6.76
N ARG A 453 12.13 -35.52 7.53
CA ARG A 453 11.66 -34.31 8.24
C ARG A 453 12.06 -34.37 9.70
N PHE A 454 12.60 -33.28 10.19
CA PHE A 454 12.96 -33.03 11.58
C PHE A 454 12.37 -31.71 12.04
N CYS A 455 11.98 -31.63 13.32
CA CYS A 455 11.39 -30.41 13.88
C CYS A 455 12.22 -29.95 15.07
N LEU A 456 12.68 -28.70 15.02
CA LEU A 456 13.30 -27.99 16.14
C LEU A 456 12.23 -27.11 16.80
N ARG A 457 11.86 -27.47 18.04
CA ARG A 457 10.86 -26.75 18.84
C ARG A 457 11.54 -25.80 19.81
N ALA A 458 10.85 -24.74 20.19
CA ALA A 458 11.28 -23.88 21.28
C ALA A 458 11.36 -24.66 22.60
N ASN A 459 12.32 -24.31 23.45
CA ASN A 459 12.48 -24.86 24.79
C ASN A 459 12.76 -26.38 24.87
N GLN A 460 13.39 -26.97 23.84
CA GLN A 460 13.89 -28.33 23.92
C GLN A 460 15.07 -28.41 24.91
N THR A 461 15.17 -29.58 25.60
CA THR A 461 16.33 -29.84 26.47
C THR A 461 17.64 -30.01 25.69
N GLU A 462 18.79 -29.89 26.34
CA GLU A 462 20.06 -30.09 25.66
C GLU A 462 20.20 -31.53 25.14
N GLU A 463 19.67 -32.52 25.85
CA GLU A 463 19.65 -33.91 25.39
C GLU A 463 18.83 -34.10 24.12
N GLU A 464 17.65 -33.47 24.04
CA GLU A 464 16.84 -33.49 22.84
C GLU A 464 17.54 -32.77 21.66
N ASN A 465 18.16 -31.63 21.94
CA ASN A 465 18.94 -30.90 20.96
C ASN A 465 20.15 -31.74 20.47
N GLN A 466 20.84 -32.47 21.36
CA GLN A 466 21.97 -33.34 20.99
C GLN A 466 21.49 -34.47 20.09
N ARG A 467 20.43 -35.19 20.46
CA ARG A 467 19.85 -36.29 19.65
C ARG A 467 19.47 -35.81 18.25
N LEU A 468 18.90 -34.57 18.16
CA LEU A 468 18.54 -33.98 16.88
C LEU A 468 19.79 -33.67 16.04
N ARG A 469 20.84 -33.09 16.64
CA ARG A 469 22.12 -32.84 15.94
C ARG A 469 22.75 -34.14 15.46
N ASP A 470 22.77 -35.19 16.28
CA ASP A 470 23.32 -36.51 15.94
C ASP A 470 22.55 -37.12 14.74
N SER A 471 21.23 -37.02 14.76
CA SER A 471 20.39 -37.49 13.66
C SER A 471 20.69 -36.71 12.35
N LEU A 472 20.83 -35.38 12.44
CA LEU A 472 21.11 -34.52 11.29
C LEU A 472 22.51 -34.72 10.72
N SER A 473 23.48 -35.09 11.58
CA SER A 473 24.89 -35.34 11.17
C SER A 473 25.04 -36.48 10.17
N THR A 474 24.04 -37.37 10.07
CA THR A 474 24.05 -38.50 9.13
C THR A 474 23.70 -38.09 7.70
N TYR A 475 23.22 -36.82 7.49
CA TYR A 475 22.79 -36.32 6.19
C TYR A 475 23.84 -35.40 5.56
N LYS A 476 24.22 -35.70 4.32
CA LYS A 476 25.13 -34.85 3.52
C LYS A 476 24.51 -33.52 3.08
N ARG A 477 23.19 -33.42 3.09
CA ARG A 477 22.48 -32.23 2.66
C ARG A 477 21.37 -31.91 3.65
N ILE A 478 21.39 -30.70 4.18
CA ILE A 478 20.40 -30.21 5.16
C ILE A 478 19.78 -28.92 4.64
N ILE A 479 18.46 -28.86 4.61
CA ILE A 479 17.69 -27.64 4.38
C ILE A 479 17.08 -27.25 5.71
N VAL A 480 17.35 -26.04 6.17
CA VAL A 480 16.80 -25.47 7.40
C VAL A 480 15.70 -24.49 7.01
N ALA A 481 14.46 -24.85 7.29
CA ALA A 481 13.28 -24.04 6.99
C ALA A 481 12.83 -23.28 8.24
N VAL A 482 13.06 -21.98 8.27
CA VAL A 482 12.76 -21.10 9.41
C VAL A 482 11.41 -20.44 9.20
N SER A 483 10.43 -20.80 10.02
CA SER A 483 9.07 -20.26 10.00
C SER A 483 8.71 -19.42 11.22
N GLU A 484 9.71 -19.12 12.07
CA GLU A 484 9.56 -18.42 13.34
C GLU A 484 10.31 -17.08 13.32
N GLN A 485 9.73 -16.05 13.91
CA GLN A 485 10.33 -14.70 13.98
C GLN A 485 11.29 -14.55 15.19
N ARG A 486 10.94 -15.19 16.33
CA ARG A 486 11.72 -15.08 17.56
C ARG A 486 12.71 -16.25 17.64
N LEU A 487 13.94 -16.01 17.18
CA LEU A 487 14.96 -17.05 17.07
C LEU A 487 15.80 -17.25 18.34
N ALA A 488 15.70 -16.37 19.34
CA ALA A 488 16.52 -16.46 20.56
C ALA A 488 16.39 -17.81 21.29
N SER A 489 15.19 -18.40 21.34
CA SER A 489 14.95 -19.71 21.96
C SER A 489 15.60 -20.90 21.24
N TYR A 490 16.06 -20.69 20.00
CA TYR A 490 16.71 -21.73 19.17
C TYR A 490 18.23 -21.55 19.12
N GLN A 491 18.77 -20.46 19.66
CA GLN A 491 20.19 -20.15 19.66
C GLN A 491 21.04 -21.28 20.29
N PRO A 492 20.65 -21.94 21.41
CA PRO A 492 21.45 -23.02 21.99
C PRO A 492 21.67 -24.21 21.04
N PHE A 493 20.67 -24.53 20.22
CA PHE A 493 20.82 -25.56 19.19
C PHE A 493 21.82 -25.14 18.12
N PHE A 494 21.62 -23.93 17.52
CA PHE A 494 22.44 -23.45 16.42
C PHE A 494 23.89 -23.15 16.82
N ALA A 495 24.15 -22.75 18.06
CA ALA A 495 25.52 -22.53 18.58
C ALA A 495 26.39 -23.77 18.51
N LYS A 496 25.79 -24.96 18.57
CA LYS A 496 26.49 -26.25 18.51
C LYS A 496 26.20 -27.05 17.23
N PHE A 497 25.39 -26.46 16.30
CA PHE A 497 25.03 -27.12 15.06
C PHE A 497 26.14 -26.99 14.00
N ALA A 498 26.88 -28.07 13.82
CA ALA A 498 27.99 -28.18 12.87
C ALA A 498 27.70 -29.30 11.85
N PRO A 499 26.98 -29.02 10.77
CA PRO A 499 26.67 -30.01 9.73
C PRO A 499 27.96 -30.38 8.95
N GLN A 500 28.06 -31.63 8.46
CA GLN A 500 29.16 -32.10 7.62
C GLN A 500 29.37 -31.33 6.33
N SER A 501 28.26 -30.75 5.79
CA SER A 501 28.25 -29.87 4.61
C SER A 501 27.44 -28.62 4.93
N PRO A 502 27.71 -27.49 4.24
CA PRO A 502 26.95 -26.28 4.44
C PRO A 502 25.46 -26.51 4.31
N ALA A 503 24.68 -26.08 5.30
CA ALA A 503 23.22 -26.13 5.28
C ALA A 503 22.64 -24.98 4.43
N ILE A 504 21.46 -25.22 3.85
CA ILE A 504 20.69 -24.19 3.10
C ILE A 504 19.61 -23.67 4.02
N TYR A 505 19.65 -22.37 4.31
CA TYR A 505 18.65 -21.71 5.17
C TYR A 505 17.60 -21.03 4.32
N LEU A 506 16.33 -21.37 4.56
CA LEU A 506 15.15 -20.78 3.94
C LEU A 506 14.35 -20.02 5.01
N PHE A 507 14.20 -18.73 4.85
CA PHE A 507 13.43 -17.89 5.77
C PHE A 507 12.07 -17.59 5.17
N PHE A 508 10.99 -17.94 5.88
CA PHE A 508 9.59 -17.71 5.50
C PHE A 508 8.96 -16.56 6.30
N THR A 509 9.78 -15.82 7.03
CA THR A 509 9.33 -14.66 7.81
C THR A 509 10.05 -13.43 7.29
N PRO A 510 9.42 -12.23 7.37
CA PRO A 510 10.17 -11.00 7.18
C PRO A 510 11.32 -11.02 8.18
N GLY A 511 12.55 -10.80 7.69
CA GLY A 511 13.68 -10.60 8.57
C GLY A 511 13.40 -9.38 9.46
N LYS A 512 13.59 -9.53 10.78
CA LYS A 512 13.79 -8.43 11.71
C LYS A 512 15.27 -8.35 12.01
#